data_9c7c2485520bedd5eab7531ab487be6c
#
_entry.id   9c7c2485520bedd5eab7531ab487be6c
#
_cell.length_a   1.000
_cell.length_b   1.000
_cell.length_c   1.000
_cell.angle_alpha   90.00
_cell.angle_beta   90.00
_cell.angle_gamma   90.00
#
_symmetry.space_group_name_H-M   'P 1'
#
loop_
_entity.id
_entity.type
_entity.pdbx_description
1 polymer ?
#
loop_
_entity_poly.entity_id
_entity_poly.type
_entity_poly.pdbx_seq_one_letter_code
_entity_poly.pdbx_strand_id
1 'polypeptide(L)'
;MAVYQDKARDRIKKGLRRMTSIVEKGRAEDFKEADTRKIVSDILCEYLGWDRFDNVTAEQMIGSRFADYVVRTSDEEVFVVEVKQIGLKLKETHLNQARQYAVDEGIDWIILTNGDDWQVYRTKLEGKIPVTKLVFRVTISDKETAPAQKTELLYLLSEEAHRKNEIDDYYQRRIALSGENLLNRRSRVRIAQEAPKTQGRWLAVYLFC
;
A
#
# COMPACT_ATOMS: atom_id res chain seq x y z
N MET A 1 20.31 14.49 3.47
CA MET A 1 19.02 13.73 3.49
C MET A 1 18.73 12.97 2.19
N ALA A 2 19.07 13.51 1.01
CA ALA A 2 18.92 12.79 -0.27
C ALA A 2 19.65 11.43 -0.32
N VAL A 3 20.81 11.33 0.31
CA VAL A 3 21.66 10.12 0.27
C VAL A 3 21.00 8.84 0.80
N TYR A 4 20.05 8.93 1.74
CA TYR A 4 19.41 7.75 2.35
C TYR A 4 18.33 7.16 1.43
N GLN A 5 17.51 8.00 0.86
CA GLN A 5 16.48 7.62 -0.12
C GLN A 5 17.08 7.07 -1.41
N ASP A 6 18.19 7.67 -1.87
CA ASP A 6 18.92 7.20 -3.05
C ASP A 6 19.52 5.81 -2.82
N LYS A 7 20.02 5.52 -1.61
CA LYS A 7 20.51 4.18 -1.24
C LYS A 7 19.41 3.12 -1.28
N ALA A 8 18.20 3.45 -0.82
CA ALA A 8 17.06 2.54 -0.88
C ALA A 8 16.67 2.23 -2.33
N ARG A 9 16.55 3.27 -3.17
CA ARG A 9 16.28 3.10 -4.60
C ARG A 9 17.35 2.28 -5.30
N ASP A 10 18.62 2.52 -5.01
CA ASP A 10 19.74 1.76 -5.55
C ASP A 10 19.71 0.29 -5.11
N ARG A 11 19.37 0.02 -3.84
CA ARG A 11 19.20 -1.34 -3.31
C ARG A 11 18.10 -2.08 -4.07
N ILE A 12 16.94 -1.46 -4.22
CA ILE A 12 15.80 -2.03 -4.95
C ILE A 12 16.15 -2.24 -6.43
N LYS A 13 16.71 -1.24 -7.09
CA LYS A 13 17.12 -1.30 -8.50
C LYS A 13 18.12 -2.43 -8.76
N LYS A 14 19.12 -2.58 -7.91
CA LYS A 14 20.10 -3.69 -8.01
C LYS A 14 19.45 -5.04 -7.75
N GLY A 15 18.47 -5.08 -6.84
CA GLY A 15 17.73 -6.29 -6.49
C GLY A 15 16.74 -6.77 -7.54
N LEU A 16 16.23 -5.89 -8.42
CA LEU A 16 15.17 -6.23 -9.39
C LEU A 16 15.50 -7.45 -10.25
N ARG A 17 16.75 -7.55 -10.75
CA ARG A 17 17.17 -8.69 -11.57
C ARG A 17 17.10 -10.01 -10.79
N ARG A 18 17.53 -10.02 -9.53
CA ARG A 18 17.48 -11.19 -8.66
C ARG A 18 16.04 -11.54 -8.31
N MET A 19 15.21 -10.56 -7.96
CA MET A 19 13.78 -10.76 -7.71
C MET A 19 13.09 -11.40 -8.90
N THR A 20 13.33 -10.89 -10.13
CA THR A 20 12.78 -11.45 -11.36
C THR A 20 13.20 -12.92 -11.54
N SER A 21 14.48 -13.23 -11.35
CA SER A 21 14.98 -14.60 -11.47
C SER A 21 14.35 -15.56 -10.45
N ILE A 22 14.15 -15.12 -9.20
CA ILE A 22 13.50 -15.91 -8.14
C ILE A 22 12.03 -16.16 -8.49
N VAL A 23 11.33 -15.14 -8.97
CA VAL A 23 9.93 -15.23 -9.38
C VAL A 23 9.77 -16.19 -10.57
N GLU A 24 10.62 -16.06 -11.59
CA GLU A 24 10.61 -16.95 -12.77
C GLU A 24 10.87 -18.41 -12.37
N LYS A 25 11.84 -18.63 -11.49
CA LYS A 25 12.10 -19.96 -10.92
C LYS A 25 10.89 -20.51 -10.16
N GLY A 26 10.31 -19.71 -9.28
CA GLY A 26 9.14 -20.12 -8.49
C GLY A 26 7.94 -20.51 -9.37
N ARG A 27 7.74 -19.79 -10.49
CA ARG A 27 6.72 -20.15 -11.50
C ARG A 27 7.03 -21.46 -12.20
N ALA A 28 8.28 -21.65 -12.60
CA ALA A 28 8.72 -22.87 -13.31
C ALA A 28 8.60 -24.11 -12.43
N GLU A 29 8.85 -23.98 -11.13
CA GLU A 29 8.83 -25.07 -10.15
C GLU A 29 7.48 -25.16 -9.41
N ASP A 30 6.45 -24.39 -9.77
CA ASP A 30 5.11 -24.36 -9.18
C ASP A 30 5.16 -24.18 -7.65
N PHE A 31 5.91 -23.20 -7.17
CA PHE A 31 6.03 -22.91 -5.74
C PHE A 31 4.66 -22.66 -5.12
N LYS A 32 4.43 -23.32 -3.99
CA LYS A 32 3.18 -23.20 -3.24
C LYS A 32 3.19 -21.91 -2.40
N GLU A 33 2.07 -21.60 -1.79
CA GLU A 33 1.90 -20.37 -1.01
C GLU A 33 2.97 -20.22 0.09
N ALA A 34 3.32 -21.31 0.78
CA ALA A 34 4.38 -21.30 1.79
C ALA A 34 5.76 -20.90 1.25
N ASP A 35 6.11 -21.32 0.03
CA ASP A 35 7.37 -20.94 -0.62
C ASP A 35 7.29 -19.53 -1.17
N THR A 36 6.12 -19.11 -1.67
CA THR A 36 5.87 -17.73 -2.09
C THR A 36 6.00 -16.78 -0.90
N ARG A 37 5.51 -17.14 0.29
CA ARG A 37 5.70 -16.36 1.52
C ARG A 37 7.17 -16.11 1.83
N LYS A 38 8.06 -17.10 1.65
CA LYS A 38 9.51 -16.91 1.83
C LYS A 38 10.07 -15.86 0.88
N ILE A 39 9.68 -15.93 -0.41
CA ILE A 39 10.07 -14.92 -1.42
C ILE A 39 9.62 -13.52 -0.99
N VAL A 40 8.36 -13.38 -0.57
CA VAL A 40 7.81 -12.10 -0.12
C VAL A 40 8.55 -11.58 1.11
N SER A 41 8.82 -12.43 2.09
CA SER A 41 9.61 -12.07 3.27
C SER A 41 11.02 -11.58 2.91
N ASP A 42 11.69 -12.25 1.98
CA ASP A 42 13.00 -11.82 1.52
C ASP A 42 12.94 -10.48 0.78
N ILE A 43 11.88 -10.24 -0.02
CA ILE A 43 11.68 -8.93 -0.68
C ILE A 43 11.46 -7.83 0.36
N LEU A 44 10.60 -8.05 1.35
CA LEU A 44 10.34 -7.09 2.42
C LEU A 44 11.63 -6.73 3.18
N CYS A 45 12.41 -7.75 3.54
CA CYS A 45 13.59 -7.53 4.39
C CYS A 45 14.83 -7.08 3.60
N GLU A 46 15.20 -7.80 2.53
CA GLU A 46 16.48 -7.55 1.84
C GLU A 46 16.41 -6.32 0.90
N TYR A 47 15.24 -6.07 0.30
CA TYR A 47 15.11 -5.02 -0.73
C TYR A 47 14.30 -3.82 -0.25
N LEU A 48 13.23 -4.04 0.53
CA LEU A 48 12.42 -2.94 1.05
C LEU A 48 12.91 -2.42 2.41
N GLY A 49 13.88 -3.09 3.04
CA GLY A 49 14.63 -2.56 4.18
C GLY A 49 13.96 -2.74 5.54
N TRP A 50 12.89 -3.52 5.62
CA TRP A 50 12.25 -3.85 6.89
C TRP A 50 13.05 -4.89 7.67
N ASP A 51 13.35 -4.63 8.93
CA ASP A 51 14.03 -5.62 9.76
C ASP A 51 13.16 -6.87 9.96
N ARG A 52 13.77 -8.05 9.78
CA ARG A 52 13.05 -9.32 9.83
C ARG A 52 12.47 -9.63 11.21
N PHE A 53 13.14 -9.21 12.26
CA PHE A 53 12.77 -9.54 13.64
C PHE A 53 11.99 -8.42 14.32
N ASP A 54 12.34 -7.18 14.00
CA ASP A 54 11.74 -6.01 14.64
C ASP A 54 10.50 -5.50 13.90
N ASN A 55 10.50 -5.59 12.55
CA ASN A 55 9.45 -4.96 11.74
C ASN A 55 8.49 -5.93 11.07
N VAL A 56 8.86 -7.20 10.80
CA VAL A 56 8.03 -8.14 10.05
C VAL A 56 7.55 -9.26 10.94
N THR A 57 6.25 -9.29 11.21
CA THR A 57 5.62 -10.39 11.95
C THR A 57 4.88 -11.30 10.98
N ALA A 58 5.22 -12.59 11.00
CA ALA A 58 4.55 -13.61 10.20
C ALA A 58 3.36 -14.21 10.96
N GLU A 59 2.30 -14.59 10.21
CA GLU A 59 1.13 -15.33 10.72
C GLU A 59 0.51 -14.67 11.96
N GLN A 60 0.33 -13.36 11.92
CA GLN A 60 -0.31 -12.66 13.04
C GLN A 60 -1.81 -12.95 13.08
N MET A 61 -2.27 -13.44 14.24
CA MET A 61 -3.66 -13.80 14.49
C MET A 61 -4.33 -12.77 15.39
N ILE A 62 -5.52 -12.28 14.98
CA ILE A 62 -6.41 -11.50 15.81
C ILE A 62 -7.80 -12.11 15.77
N GLY A 63 -8.25 -12.59 16.91
CA GLY A 63 -9.47 -13.39 16.99
C GLY A 63 -9.35 -14.69 16.19
N SER A 64 -10.17 -14.84 15.14
CA SER A 64 -10.15 -15.99 14.22
C SER A 64 -9.51 -15.66 12.86
N ARG A 65 -8.82 -14.53 12.72
CA ARG A 65 -8.28 -14.04 11.45
C ARG A 65 -6.77 -14.03 11.47
N PHE A 66 -6.20 -14.25 10.29
CA PHE A 66 -4.76 -14.29 10.09
C PHE A 66 -4.38 -13.31 8.99
N ALA A 67 -3.26 -12.61 9.19
CA ALA A 67 -2.52 -11.94 8.14
C ALA A 67 -1.23 -12.73 7.89
N ASP A 68 -0.85 -12.93 6.62
CA ASP A 68 0.40 -13.62 6.30
C ASP A 68 1.60 -12.88 6.86
N TYR A 69 1.60 -11.53 6.71
CA TYR A 69 2.56 -10.66 7.39
C TYR A 69 1.89 -9.36 7.82
N VAL A 70 2.36 -8.84 8.94
CA VAL A 70 2.15 -7.46 9.37
C VAL A 70 3.51 -6.78 9.43
N VAL A 71 3.63 -5.67 8.73
CA VAL A 71 4.82 -4.82 8.77
C VAL A 71 4.54 -3.66 9.73
N ARG A 72 5.44 -3.46 10.68
CA ARG A 72 5.29 -2.47 11.74
C ARG A 72 6.57 -1.65 11.96
N THR A 73 6.41 -0.51 12.61
CA THR A 73 7.50 0.22 13.28
C THR A 73 7.39 -0.01 14.80
N SER A 74 8.20 0.71 15.60
CA SER A 74 8.04 0.74 17.06
C SER A 74 6.71 1.32 17.50
N ASP A 75 6.09 2.17 16.68
CA ASP A 75 4.99 3.03 17.08
C ASP A 75 3.65 2.64 16.43
N GLU A 76 3.69 1.97 15.27
CA GLU A 76 2.47 1.63 14.52
C GLU A 76 2.63 0.41 13.62
N GLU A 77 1.52 -0.25 13.30
CA GLU A 77 1.41 -1.23 12.22
C GLU A 77 1.15 -0.48 10.90
N VAL A 78 2.00 -0.75 9.90
CA VAL A 78 2.08 0.04 8.64
C VAL A 78 1.35 -0.64 7.50
N PHE A 79 1.62 -1.94 7.29
CA PHE A 79 1.06 -2.74 6.21
C PHE A 79 0.51 -4.06 6.72
N VAL A 80 -0.66 -4.44 6.20
CA VAL A 80 -1.12 -5.82 6.17
C VAL A 80 -0.73 -6.42 4.83
N VAL A 81 -0.06 -7.56 4.83
CA VAL A 81 0.39 -8.25 3.61
C VAL A 81 -0.29 -9.60 3.50
N GLU A 82 -1.03 -9.79 2.43
CA GLU A 82 -1.67 -11.06 2.06
C GLU A 82 -0.93 -11.66 0.88
N VAL A 83 -0.50 -12.91 1.03
CA VAL A 83 0.29 -13.62 0.04
C VAL A 83 -0.55 -14.73 -0.59
N LYS A 84 -0.43 -14.90 -1.89
CA LYS A 84 -1.02 -16.02 -2.62
C LYS A 84 0.06 -16.77 -3.39
N GLN A 85 -0.23 -18.01 -3.72
CA GLN A 85 0.67 -18.86 -4.49
C GLN A 85 1.19 -18.13 -5.73
N ILE A 86 2.48 -18.29 -6.04
CA ILE A 86 3.08 -17.75 -7.25
C ILE A 86 2.35 -18.30 -8.49
N GLY A 87 2.15 -17.47 -9.51
CA GLY A 87 1.38 -17.86 -10.69
C GLY A 87 -0.13 -17.73 -10.55
N LEU A 88 -0.69 -17.64 -9.33
CA LEU A 88 -2.11 -17.38 -9.15
C LEU A 88 -2.44 -15.95 -9.59
N LYS A 89 -3.49 -15.79 -10.43
CA LYS A 89 -4.03 -14.46 -10.77
C LYS A 89 -4.73 -13.89 -9.55
N LEU A 90 -4.21 -12.77 -9.05
CA LEU A 90 -4.81 -12.08 -7.91
C LEU A 90 -6.18 -11.52 -8.25
N LYS A 91 -7.11 -11.64 -7.30
CA LYS A 91 -8.50 -11.17 -7.39
C LYS A 91 -8.87 -10.37 -6.16
N GLU A 92 -9.84 -9.49 -6.27
CA GLU A 92 -10.32 -8.69 -5.14
C GLU A 92 -10.85 -9.56 -3.97
N THR A 93 -11.39 -10.73 -4.27
CA THR A 93 -11.85 -11.68 -3.24
C THR A 93 -10.72 -12.14 -2.31
N HIS A 94 -9.46 -12.11 -2.77
CA HIS A 94 -8.31 -12.44 -1.93
C HIS A 94 -8.00 -11.36 -0.88
N LEU A 95 -8.57 -10.15 -1.04
CA LEU A 95 -8.40 -9.05 -0.07
C LEU A 95 -9.27 -9.19 1.19
N ASN A 96 -10.29 -10.03 1.17
CA ASN A 96 -11.33 -9.99 2.20
C ASN A 96 -10.78 -10.18 3.60
N GLN A 97 -9.83 -11.11 3.77
CA GLN A 97 -9.20 -11.41 5.06
C GLN A 97 -8.30 -10.25 5.51
N ALA A 98 -7.40 -9.80 4.65
CA ALA A 98 -6.50 -8.68 4.92
C ALA A 98 -7.25 -7.37 5.15
N ARG A 99 -8.34 -7.12 4.40
CA ARG A 99 -9.20 -5.94 4.58
C ARG A 99 -9.82 -5.91 5.97
N GLN A 100 -10.37 -7.05 6.40
CA GLN A 100 -11.01 -7.12 7.71
C GLN A 100 -9.98 -6.93 8.83
N TYR A 101 -8.80 -7.56 8.71
CA TYR A 101 -7.71 -7.37 9.65
C TYR A 101 -7.32 -5.88 9.72
N ALA A 102 -7.08 -5.24 8.56
CA ALA A 102 -6.68 -3.85 8.50
C ALA A 102 -7.70 -2.89 9.13
N VAL A 103 -9.01 -3.17 8.94
CA VAL A 103 -10.08 -2.36 9.55
C VAL A 103 -10.11 -2.53 11.06
N ASP A 104 -9.97 -3.76 11.57
CA ASP A 104 -10.04 -4.06 13.00
C ASP A 104 -8.85 -3.42 13.75
N GLU A 105 -7.67 -3.35 13.12
CA GLU A 105 -6.43 -2.77 13.69
C GLU A 105 -6.19 -1.30 13.32
N GLY A 106 -7.05 -0.73 12.48
CA GLY A 106 -6.88 0.67 12.05
C GLY A 106 -5.74 0.90 11.08
N ILE A 107 -5.33 -0.15 10.34
CA ILE A 107 -4.24 -0.07 9.35
C ILE A 107 -4.81 0.41 8.02
N ASP A 108 -4.26 1.47 7.48
CA ASP A 108 -4.74 2.09 6.24
C ASP A 108 -4.26 1.37 4.96
N TRP A 109 -3.17 0.60 5.03
CA TRP A 109 -2.49 0.06 3.86
C TRP A 109 -2.51 -1.47 3.81
N ILE A 110 -2.93 -2.02 2.66
CA ILE A 110 -2.96 -3.46 2.39
C ILE A 110 -2.13 -3.75 1.15
N ILE A 111 -1.28 -4.76 1.23
CA ILE A 111 -0.53 -5.33 0.12
C ILE A 111 -1.09 -6.72 -0.18
N LEU A 112 -1.59 -6.93 -1.38
CA LEU A 112 -1.91 -8.26 -1.90
C LEU A 112 -0.86 -8.66 -2.92
N THR A 113 -0.19 -9.79 -2.72
CA THR A 113 0.89 -10.21 -3.61
C THR A 113 0.94 -11.72 -3.82
N ASN A 114 1.49 -12.13 -4.95
CA ASN A 114 1.91 -13.50 -5.23
C ASN A 114 3.44 -13.60 -5.43
N GLY A 115 4.18 -12.65 -4.85
CA GLY A 115 5.63 -12.56 -5.01
C GLY A 115 6.07 -11.83 -6.28
N ASP A 116 5.28 -11.88 -7.34
CA ASP A 116 5.54 -11.18 -8.60
C ASP A 116 4.67 -9.95 -8.80
N ASP A 117 3.37 -10.12 -8.67
CA ASP A 117 2.36 -9.07 -8.75
C ASP A 117 2.13 -8.49 -7.35
N TRP A 118 2.39 -7.21 -7.18
CA TRP A 118 2.21 -6.45 -5.96
C TRP A 118 1.13 -5.41 -6.18
N GLN A 119 -0.01 -5.59 -5.53
CA GLN A 119 -1.15 -4.71 -5.58
C GLN A 119 -1.30 -4.00 -4.24
N VAL A 120 -1.22 -2.68 -4.24
CA VAL A 120 -1.24 -1.86 -3.04
C VAL A 120 -2.56 -1.11 -2.96
N TYR A 121 -3.24 -1.32 -1.86
CA TYR A 121 -4.57 -0.77 -1.60
C TYR A 121 -4.55 0.15 -0.40
N ARG A 122 -5.37 1.19 -0.47
CA ARG A 122 -5.71 1.99 0.68
C ARG A 122 -7.11 1.63 1.16
N THR A 123 -7.27 1.37 2.46
CA THR A 123 -8.56 1.16 3.10
C THR A 123 -8.85 2.29 4.08
N LYS A 124 -10.10 2.74 4.10
CA LYS A 124 -10.59 3.76 5.05
C LYS A 124 -12.03 3.46 5.43
N LEU A 125 -12.43 3.88 6.60
CA LEU A 125 -13.83 3.88 7.00
C LEU A 125 -14.52 5.12 6.44
N GLU A 126 -15.53 4.94 5.60
CA GLU A 126 -16.50 5.99 5.24
C GLU A 126 -17.77 5.77 6.07
N GLY A 127 -17.87 6.49 7.18
CA GLY A 127 -18.85 6.18 8.23
C GLY A 127 -18.53 4.84 8.92
N LYS A 128 -19.39 3.82 8.69
CA LYS A 128 -19.17 2.44 9.21
C LYS A 128 -18.80 1.44 8.13
N ILE A 129 -18.61 1.89 6.90
CA ILE A 129 -18.37 1.01 5.75
C ILE A 129 -16.89 1.09 5.37
N PRO A 130 -16.16 -0.03 5.34
CA PRO A 130 -14.79 -0.03 4.84
C PRO A 130 -14.78 0.12 3.31
N VAL A 131 -14.08 1.14 2.83
CA VAL A 131 -13.86 1.39 1.41
C VAL A 131 -12.38 1.14 1.10
N THR A 132 -12.11 0.19 0.22
CA THR A 132 -10.76 -0.20 -0.18
C THR A 132 -10.55 0.07 -1.67
N LYS A 133 -9.52 0.86 -2.00
CA LYS A 133 -9.21 1.28 -3.37
C LYS A 133 -7.80 0.86 -3.75
N LEU A 134 -7.62 0.33 -4.97
CA LEU A 134 -6.30 0.06 -5.54
C LEU A 134 -5.58 1.39 -5.80
N VAL A 135 -4.40 1.55 -5.20
CA VAL A 135 -3.59 2.76 -5.36
C VAL A 135 -2.59 2.61 -6.48
N PHE A 136 -1.84 1.51 -6.48
CA PHE A 136 -0.95 1.16 -7.57
C PHE A 136 -0.71 -0.36 -7.63
N ARG A 137 -0.13 -0.78 -8.75
CA ARG A 137 0.27 -2.14 -9.00
C ARG A 137 1.65 -2.14 -9.63
N VAL A 138 2.49 -3.09 -9.25
CA VAL A 138 3.78 -3.35 -9.89
C VAL A 138 3.98 -4.85 -10.07
N THR A 139 4.38 -5.26 -11.27
CA THR A 139 4.72 -6.66 -11.58
C THR A 139 6.22 -6.75 -11.82
N ILE A 140 6.92 -7.53 -10.98
CA ILE A 140 8.38 -7.60 -10.98
C ILE A 140 8.90 -8.15 -12.32
N SER A 141 8.33 -9.25 -12.80
CA SER A 141 8.75 -9.93 -14.01
C SER A 141 8.26 -9.28 -15.31
N ASP A 142 7.39 -8.29 -15.25
CA ASP A 142 6.88 -7.59 -16.44
C ASP A 142 8.03 -6.92 -17.19
N LYS A 143 8.11 -7.15 -18.50
CA LYS A 143 9.17 -6.61 -19.37
C LYS A 143 8.81 -5.27 -20.01
N GLU A 144 7.51 -4.91 -20.00
CA GLU A 144 7.02 -3.69 -20.61
C GLU A 144 7.24 -2.47 -19.70
N THR A 145 7.17 -2.67 -18.38
CA THR A 145 7.39 -1.59 -17.40
C THR A 145 8.88 -1.34 -17.19
N ALA A 146 9.31 -0.10 -17.40
CA ALA A 146 10.71 0.30 -17.22
C ALA A 146 11.22 -0.01 -15.79
N PRO A 147 12.46 -0.50 -15.63
CA PRO A 147 13.04 -0.80 -14.32
C PRO A 147 13.01 0.38 -13.34
N ALA A 148 13.19 1.61 -13.85
CA ALA A 148 13.11 2.82 -13.03
C ALA A 148 11.71 3.00 -12.42
N GLN A 149 10.66 2.78 -13.21
CA GLN A 149 9.28 2.89 -12.73
C GLN A 149 8.96 1.82 -11.68
N LYS A 150 9.41 0.57 -11.88
CA LYS A 150 9.28 -0.49 -10.88
C LYS A 150 10.00 -0.12 -9.58
N THR A 151 11.22 0.42 -9.70
CA THR A 151 12.00 0.88 -8.54
C THR A 151 11.24 1.92 -7.74
N GLU A 152 10.66 2.94 -8.39
CA GLU A 152 9.91 3.98 -7.70
C GLU A 152 8.65 3.44 -7.00
N LEU A 153 7.90 2.53 -7.65
CA LEU A 153 6.71 1.95 -7.03
C LEU A 153 7.07 1.02 -5.85
N LEU A 154 8.10 0.19 -5.98
CA LEU A 154 8.57 -0.65 -4.89
C LEU A 154 9.18 0.18 -3.75
N TYR A 155 9.86 1.29 -4.09
CA TYR A 155 10.42 2.20 -3.09
C TYR A 155 9.35 2.75 -2.15
N LEU A 156 8.12 3.02 -2.63
CA LEU A 156 7.02 3.48 -1.79
C LEU A 156 6.65 2.50 -0.67
N LEU A 157 7.04 1.23 -0.81
CA LEU A 157 6.80 0.18 0.19
C LEU A 157 8.00 -0.01 1.14
N SER A 158 9.08 0.75 0.96
CA SER A 158 10.28 0.62 1.79
C SER A 158 10.14 1.32 3.14
N GLU A 159 10.95 0.87 4.09
CA GLU A 159 11.04 1.50 5.40
C GLU A 159 11.44 2.98 5.29
N GLU A 160 12.34 3.30 4.35
CA GLU A 160 12.80 4.66 4.11
C GLU A 160 11.71 5.58 3.58
N ALA A 161 10.84 5.08 2.71
CA ALA A 161 9.69 5.83 2.18
C ALA A 161 8.64 6.05 3.28
N HIS A 162 8.38 5.02 4.11
CA HIS A 162 7.45 5.12 5.23
C HIS A 162 7.89 6.21 6.21
N ARG A 163 9.16 6.23 6.64
CA ARG A 163 9.72 7.28 7.53
C ARG A 163 9.55 8.70 7.01
N LYS A 164 9.26 8.88 5.72
CA LYS A 164 9.03 10.17 5.05
C LYS A 164 7.59 10.38 4.64
N ASN A 165 6.71 9.44 4.99
CA ASN A 165 5.30 9.47 4.61
C ASN A 165 5.06 9.54 3.09
N GLU A 166 6.01 9.02 2.28
CA GLU A 166 6.00 9.20 0.83
C GLU A 166 4.88 8.43 0.13
N ILE A 167 4.42 7.31 0.71
CA ILE A 167 3.30 6.56 0.16
C ILE A 167 1.98 7.34 0.30
N ASP A 168 1.77 8.05 1.42
CA ASP A 168 0.61 8.90 1.62
C ASP A 168 0.65 10.12 0.70
N ASP A 169 1.81 10.75 0.55
CA ASP A 169 2.02 11.85 -0.39
C ASP A 169 1.76 11.43 -1.84
N TYR A 170 2.18 10.24 -2.22
CA TYR A 170 1.89 9.66 -3.53
C TYR A 170 0.38 9.47 -3.73
N TYR A 171 -0.31 8.91 -2.73
CA TYR A 171 -1.75 8.71 -2.78
C TYR A 171 -2.51 10.04 -2.89
N GLN A 172 -2.15 11.05 -2.09
CA GLN A 172 -2.80 12.37 -2.15
C GLN A 172 -2.62 13.03 -3.52
N ARG A 173 -1.42 12.95 -4.11
CA ARG A 173 -1.17 13.45 -5.47
C ARG A 173 -2.03 12.73 -6.51
N ARG A 174 -2.20 11.41 -6.40
CA ARG A 174 -3.07 10.66 -7.32
C ARG A 174 -4.53 11.06 -7.23
N ILE A 175 -5.07 11.22 -6.02
CA ILE A 175 -6.45 11.71 -5.83
C ILE A 175 -6.62 13.11 -6.42
N ALA A 176 -5.65 13.99 -6.18
CA ALA A 176 -5.70 15.35 -6.72
C ALA A 176 -5.75 15.36 -8.26
N LEU A 177 -5.05 14.43 -8.92
CA LEU A 177 -4.99 14.30 -10.38
C LEU A 177 -6.19 13.57 -10.97
N SER A 178 -6.82 12.65 -10.23
CA SER A 178 -7.94 11.82 -10.73
C SER A 178 -9.27 12.57 -10.87
N GLY A 179 -9.33 13.83 -10.49
CA GLY A 179 -10.54 14.66 -10.58
C GLY A 179 -11.59 14.38 -9.49
N GLU A 180 -11.41 13.42 -8.61
CA GLU A 180 -12.31 13.17 -7.47
C GLU A 180 -12.44 14.42 -6.58
N ASN A 181 -11.37 15.21 -6.47
CA ASN A 181 -11.40 16.49 -5.78
C ASN A 181 -12.23 17.57 -6.49
N LEU A 182 -12.39 17.49 -7.81
CA LEU A 182 -13.22 18.44 -8.57
C LEU A 182 -14.70 18.21 -8.32
N LEU A 183 -15.12 16.96 -8.17
CA LEU A 183 -16.51 16.61 -7.84
C LEU A 183 -16.84 17.01 -6.41
N ASN A 184 -15.96 16.76 -5.45
CA ASN A 184 -16.13 17.19 -4.06
C ASN A 184 -16.13 18.71 -3.87
N ARG A 185 -15.33 19.45 -4.63
CA ARG A 185 -15.38 20.93 -4.66
C ARG A 185 -16.68 21.45 -5.26
N ARG A 186 -17.19 20.86 -6.36
CA ARG A 186 -18.47 21.24 -6.97
C ARG A 186 -19.65 20.95 -6.05
N SER A 187 -19.66 19.81 -5.33
CA SER A 187 -20.69 19.48 -4.35
C SER A 187 -20.68 20.45 -3.16
N ARG A 188 -19.51 20.83 -2.64
CA ARG A 188 -19.38 21.82 -1.56
C ARG A 188 -19.82 23.23 -1.99
N VAL A 189 -19.52 23.62 -3.23
CA VAL A 189 -19.97 24.90 -3.77
C VAL A 189 -21.49 24.93 -3.97
N ARG A 190 -22.09 23.82 -4.42
CA ARG A 190 -23.55 23.72 -4.55
C ARG A 190 -24.26 23.84 -3.20
N ILE A 191 -23.80 23.12 -2.17
CA ILE A 191 -24.38 23.21 -0.81
C ILE A 191 -24.27 24.64 -0.24
N ALA A 192 -23.18 25.36 -0.55
CA ALA A 192 -23.01 26.76 -0.13
C ALA A 192 -23.93 27.73 -0.87
N GLN A 193 -24.37 27.40 -2.10
CA GLN A 193 -25.30 28.22 -2.89
C GLN A 193 -26.79 27.97 -2.57
N GLU A 194 -27.11 26.79 -2.01
CA GLU A 194 -28.47 26.41 -1.65
C GLU A 194 -28.85 26.73 -0.18
N ALA A 195 -27.95 27.34 0.59
CA ALA A 195 -28.27 27.81 1.93
C ALA A 195 -29.27 28.98 1.87
N PRO A 196 -30.41 28.90 2.58
CA PRO A 196 -31.41 29.95 2.51
C PRO A 196 -30.84 31.26 3.04
N LYS A 197 -31.01 32.33 2.26
CA LYS A 197 -30.70 33.71 2.68
C LYS A 197 -31.73 34.17 3.73
N THR A 198 -31.54 33.76 4.98
CA THR A 198 -32.24 34.37 6.10
C THR A 198 -31.45 35.60 6.55
N GLN A 199 -32.16 36.69 6.57
CA GLN A 199 -31.69 38.03 6.93
C GLN A 199 -31.03 38.06 8.31
N GLY A 200 -29.91 38.75 8.38
CA GLY A 200 -29.50 39.54 9.52
C GLY A 200 -28.74 38.84 10.63
N ARG A 201 -27.50 39.02 10.64
CA ARG A 201 -26.57 39.36 11.72
C ARG A 201 -25.23 38.62 11.57
N TRP A 202 -24.21 39.43 11.51
CA TRP A 202 -22.80 39.10 11.54
C TRP A 202 -22.43 38.07 12.61
N LEU A 203 -21.78 37.01 12.20
CA LEU A 203 -20.79 36.31 13.02
C LEU A 203 -19.68 35.82 12.08
N ALA A 204 -18.61 36.56 12.13
CA ALA A 204 -17.31 36.12 11.60
C ALA A 204 -16.84 34.94 12.46
N VAL A 205 -16.68 33.79 11.88
CA VAL A 205 -15.99 32.67 12.54
C VAL A 205 -15.03 32.02 11.56
N TYR A 206 -13.77 32.35 11.75
CA TYR A 206 -12.56 31.55 11.60
C TYR A 206 -12.47 30.54 10.46
N LEU A 207 -11.84 30.99 9.39
CA LEU A 207 -10.98 30.19 8.55
C LEU A 207 -9.58 30.21 9.18
N PHE A 208 -9.15 29.13 9.82
CA PHE A 208 -7.73 28.78 10.00
C PHE A 208 -7.59 27.30 10.35
N CYS A 209 -6.63 26.70 9.69
CA CYS A 209 -5.99 25.38 9.71
C CYS A 209 -6.58 24.33 8.82
#